data_4fee6bd49c7fbddef3764474aedc3a08
#
_entry.id   4fee6bd49c7fbddef3764474aedc3a08
#
_cell.length_a   1.000
_cell.length_b   1.000
_cell.length_c   1.000
_cell.angle_alpha   90.00
_cell.angle_beta   90.00
_cell.angle_gamma   90.00
#
_symmetry.space_group_name_H-M   'P 1'
#
loop_
_entity.id
_entity.type
_entity.pdbx_description
1 polymer ?
#
loop_
_entity_poly.entity_id
_entity_poly.type
_entity_poly.pdbx_seq_one_letter_code
_entity_poly.pdbx_strand_id
1 'polypeptide(L)'
;MPTPGRRPTLLFPPMTTSLFNIAVPVFNQMLGGLRGVLSKAQAHAESRNIEPDALLQARLFPDMFPLLRQVRVACDFAKSVAARLAGVDVPAYEDNEVGFADLQARIDKTLAFINGLTPLQFEGSATREIISQAGTPKEKRFAGSSYLLNYGLPHFFFHVTSAYNILRHNGVEVGKKDYIGSY
;
A
#
# COMPACT_ATOMS: atom_id res chain seq x y z
N MET A 1 -30.85 -41.22 37.53
CA MET A 1 -29.65 -40.62 36.97
C MET A 1 -30.06 -39.79 35.75
N PRO A 2 -29.97 -38.47 35.78
CA PRO A 2 -30.31 -37.65 34.61
C PRO A 2 -29.16 -37.69 33.61
N THR A 3 -29.49 -37.92 32.35
CA THR A 3 -28.58 -37.88 31.18
C THR A 3 -28.02 -36.48 30.99
N PRO A 4 -26.69 -36.30 30.73
CA PRO A 4 -26.13 -35.00 30.48
C PRO A 4 -26.61 -34.45 29.12
N GLY A 5 -27.32 -33.32 29.17
CA GLY A 5 -27.81 -32.62 28.00
C GLY A 5 -26.65 -32.18 27.09
N ARG A 6 -26.70 -32.56 25.82
CA ARG A 6 -25.81 -32.00 24.77
C ARG A 6 -26.02 -30.50 24.74
N ARG A 7 -24.95 -29.74 25.00
CA ARG A 7 -24.90 -28.28 24.68
C ARG A 7 -25.08 -28.12 23.18
N PRO A 8 -25.93 -27.20 22.70
CA PRO A 8 -26.02 -26.91 21.29
C PRO A 8 -24.67 -26.32 20.83
N THR A 9 -24.05 -27.00 19.90
CA THR A 9 -22.89 -26.44 19.20
C THR A 9 -23.40 -25.31 18.31
N LEU A 10 -23.18 -24.07 18.73
CA LEU A 10 -23.43 -22.91 17.88
C LEU A 10 -22.42 -22.99 16.70
N LEU A 11 -22.88 -23.55 15.58
CA LEU A 11 -22.21 -23.49 14.29
C LEU A 11 -22.35 -22.05 13.78
N PHE A 12 -21.45 -21.18 14.22
CA PHE A 12 -21.21 -19.97 13.48
C PHE A 12 -20.54 -20.38 12.17
N PRO A 13 -21.07 -19.99 10.98
CA PRO A 13 -20.35 -20.21 9.74
C PRO A 13 -19.00 -19.52 9.87
N PRO A 14 -17.90 -20.11 9.35
CA PRO A 14 -16.61 -19.45 9.38
C PRO A 14 -16.75 -18.09 8.68
N MET A 15 -16.57 -17.01 9.43
CA MET A 15 -16.48 -15.66 8.86
C MET A 15 -15.18 -15.61 8.06
N THR A 16 -15.26 -16.00 6.78
CA THR A 16 -14.16 -15.81 5.86
C THR A 16 -14.07 -14.32 5.55
N THR A 17 -13.14 -13.62 6.20
CA THR A 17 -12.86 -12.23 5.87
C THR A 17 -12.36 -12.18 4.44
N SER A 18 -13.09 -11.49 3.56
CA SER A 18 -12.68 -11.30 2.17
C SER A 18 -11.34 -10.53 2.12
N LEU A 19 -10.43 -10.94 1.23
CA LEU A 19 -9.18 -10.20 1.01
C LEU A 19 -9.45 -8.78 0.51
N PHE A 20 -10.59 -8.51 -0.11
CA PHE A 20 -11.05 -7.16 -0.43
C PHE A 20 -11.16 -6.29 0.84
N ASN A 21 -11.84 -6.79 1.88
CA ASN A 21 -12.04 -6.06 3.13
C ASN A 21 -10.75 -5.87 3.95
N ILE A 22 -9.69 -6.61 3.62
CA ILE A 22 -8.36 -6.41 4.22
C ILE A 22 -7.54 -5.44 3.37
N ALA A 23 -7.41 -5.69 2.08
CA ALA A 23 -6.47 -4.99 1.22
C ALA A 23 -6.91 -3.55 0.91
N VAL A 24 -8.17 -3.37 0.48
CA VAL A 24 -8.65 -2.07 -0.02
C VAL A 24 -8.66 -1.00 1.08
N PRO A 25 -9.22 -1.25 2.29
CA PRO A 25 -9.16 -0.24 3.36
C PRO A 25 -7.74 0.10 3.80
N VAL A 26 -6.85 -0.89 3.90
CA VAL A 26 -5.45 -0.65 4.29
C VAL A 26 -4.73 0.21 3.26
N PHE A 27 -4.85 -0.09 1.97
CA PHE A 27 -4.23 0.74 0.93
C PHE A 27 -4.80 2.16 0.90
N ASN A 28 -6.11 2.31 1.03
CA ASN A 28 -6.76 3.63 1.09
C ASN A 28 -6.26 4.46 2.26
N GLN A 29 -6.24 3.90 3.46
CA GLN A 29 -5.79 4.57 4.66
C GLN A 29 -4.33 5.03 4.52
N MET A 30 -3.44 4.14 4.16
CA MET A 30 -2.01 4.40 4.15
C MET A 30 -1.56 5.29 3.00
N LEU A 31 -2.17 5.18 1.82
CA LEU A 31 -1.91 6.10 0.71
C LEU A 31 -2.49 7.48 1.00
N GLY A 32 -3.65 7.56 1.66
CA GLY A 32 -4.22 8.82 2.14
C GLY A 32 -3.31 9.51 3.16
N GLY A 33 -2.76 8.76 4.11
CA GLY A 33 -1.75 9.25 5.06
C GLY A 33 -0.48 9.73 4.35
N LEU A 34 0.05 8.95 3.42
CA LEU A 34 1.23 9.31 2.62
C LEU A 34 1.00 10.60 1.82
N ARG A 35 -0.19 10.76 1.21
CA ARG A 35 -0.58 11.99 0.51
C ARG A 35 -0.54 13.20 1.43
N GLY A 36 -1.08 13.08 2.65
CA GLY A 36 -1.05 14.14 3.67
C GLY A 36 0.38 14.49 4.10
N VAL A 37 1.24 13.50 4.28
CA VAL A 37 2.66 13.67 4.60
C VAL A 37 3.40 14.40 3.48
N LEU A 38 3.14 14.07 2.21
CA LEU A 38 3.72 14.78 1.05
C LEU A 38 3.24 16.23 0.95
N SER A 39 1.96 16.52 1.26
CA SER A 39 1.46 17.90 1.29
C SER A 39 2.18 18.74 2.34
N LYS A 40 2.45 18.17 3.53
CA LYS A 40 3.25 18.84 4.56
C LYS A 40 4.70 19.03 4.13
N ALA A 41 5.28 18.09 3.41
CA ALA A 41 6.64 18.19 2.88
C ALA A 41 6.76 19.31 1.84
N GLN A 42 5.79 19.44 0.96
CA GLN A 42 5.72 20.51 -0.02
C GLN A 42 5.63 21.88 0.68
N ALA A 43 4.68 22.04 1.62
CA ALA A 43 4.54 23.28 2.38
C ALA A 43 5.79 23.64 3.20
N HIS A 44 6.49 22.64 3.77
CA HIS A 44 7.75 22.81 4.45
C HIS A 44 8.84 23.34 3.51
N ALA A 45 8.97 22.77 2.32
CA ALA A 45 9.93 23.22 1.32
C ALA A 45 9.65 24.68 0.90
N GLU A 46 8.40 25.00 0.57
CA GLU A 46 7.97 26.33 0.17
C GLU A 46 8.23 27.38 1.28
N SER A 47 7.85 27.10 2.52
CA SER A 47 8.00 28.03 3.64
C SER A 47 9.46 28.32 4.03
N ARG A 48 10.38 27.45 3.65
CA ARG A 48 11.81 27.56 3.97
C ARG A 48 12.70 27.87 2.75
N ASN A 49 12.09 28.07 1.58
CA ASN A 49 12.80 28.25 0.31
C ASN A 49 13.77 27.09 0.04
N ILE A 50 13.34 25.84 0.30
CA ILE A 50 14.08 24.64 0.00
C ILE A 50 13.63 24.17 -1.39
N GLU A 51 14.60 23.92 -2.29
CA GLU A 51 14.30 23.32 -3.58
C GLU A 51 13.65 21.94 -3.41
N PRO A 52 12.49 21.68 -4.03
CA PRO A 52 11.76 20.42 -3.85
C PRO A 52 12.62 19.18 -4.06
N ASP A 53 13.56 19.25 -5.00
CA ASP A 53 14.46 18.14 -5.35
C ASP A 53 15.37 17.75 -4.19
N ALA A 54 15.73 18.68 -3.30
CA ALA A 54 16.50 18.36 -2.10
C ALA A 54 15.80 17.35 -1.19
N LEU A 55 14.45 17.40 -1.08
CA LEU A 55 13.66 16.42 -0.35
C LEU A 55 13.35 15.19 -1.22
N LEU A 56 13.01 15.37 -2.49
CA LEU A 56 12.61 14.29 -3.40
C LEU A 56 13.76 13.30 -3.64
N GLN A 57 15.02 13.77 -3.68
CA GLN A 57 16.21 12.94 -3.84
C GLN A 57 16.83 12.49 -2.50
N ALA A 58 16.32 13.00 -1.36
CA ALA A 58 16.80 12.58 -0.05
C ALA A 58 16.53 11.09 0.20
N ARG A 59 17.46 10.44 0.88
CA ARG A 59 17.41 9.02 1.27
C ARG A 59 17.96 8.82 2.67
N LEU A 60 17.56 7.73 3.34
CA LEU A 60 18.04 7.42 4.69
C LEU A 60 19.50 6.95 4.69
N PHE A 61 19.90 6.22 3.64
CA PHE A 61 21.26 5.73 3.47
C PHE A 61 21.62 5.68 1.96
N PRO A 62 22.89 5.80 1.56
CA PRO A 62 23.31 5.92 0.16
C PRO A 62 22.80 4.82 -0.78
N ASP A 63 22.60 3.59 -0.31
CA ASP A 63 22.11 2.46 -1.10
C ASP A 63 20.58 2.31 -1.10
N MET A 64 19.85 3.11 -0.29
CA MET A 64 18.41 3.10 -0.25
C MET A 64 17.80 3.97 -1.35
N PHE A 65 16.56 3.67 -1.73
CA PHE A 65 15.82 4.51 -2.68
C PHE A 65 15.54 5.90 -2.12
N PRO A 66 15.61 6.95 -2.94
CA PRO A 66 15.20 8.30 -2.54
C PRO A 66 13.68 8.38 -2.35
N LEU A 67 13.22 9.45 -1.67
CA LEU A 67 11.81 9.71 -1.37
C LEU A 67 10.90 9.48 -2.59
N LEU A 68 11.22 10.11 -3.71
CA LEU A 68 10.44 10.01 -4.93
C LEU A 68 10.21 8.55 -5.33
N ARG A 69 11.26 7.73 -5.31
CA ARG A 69 11.15 6.31 -5.66
C ARG A 69 10.44 5.49 -4.59
N GLN A 70 10.55 5.83 -3.29
CA GLN A 70 9.79 5.18 -2.23
C GLN A 70 8.28 5.32 -2.47
N VAL A 71 7.82 6.53 -2.80
CA VAL A 71 6.40 6.80 -3.09
C VAL A 71 5.92 6.05 -4.32
N ARG A 72 6.71 6.06 -5.42
CA ARG A 72 6.39 5.29 -6.63
C ARG A 72 6.19 3.81 -6.33
N VAL A 73 7.15 3.20 -5.64
CA VAL A 73 7.12 1.76 -5.33
C VAL A 73 5.98 1.43 -4.38
N ALA A 74 5.64 2.31 -3.41
CA ALA A 74 4.46 2.13 -2.57
C ALA A 74 3.17 2.06 -3.41
N CYS A 75 2.98 2.99 -4.34
CA CYS A 75 1.85 2.98 -5.28
C CYS A 75 1.85 1.71 -6.15
N ASP A 76 3.02 1.27 -6.62
CA ASP A 76 3.15 0.06 -7.45
C ASP A 76 2.77 -1.20 -6.69
N PHE A 77 3.16 -1.32 -5.41
CA PHE A 77 2.70 -2.44 -4.59
C PHE A 77 1.20 -2.39 -4.35
N ALA A 78 0.65 -1.25 -3.96
CA ALA A 78 -0.78 -1.11 -3.70
C ALA A 78 -1.63 -1.52 -4.92
N LYS A 79 -1.35 -0.92 -6.11
CA LYS A 79 -2.10 -1.24 -7.34
C LYS A 79 -1.91 -2.67 -7.80
N SER A 80 -0.66 -3.17 -7.78
CA SER A 80 -0.36 -4.50 -8.32
C SER A 80 -0.87 -5.63 -7.44
N VAL A 81 -0.85 -5.44 -6.11
CA VAL A 81 -1.44 -6.39 -5.17
C VAL A 81 -2.95 -6.44 -5.33
N ALA A 82 -3.61 -5.28 -5.35
CA ALA A 82 -5.05 -5.19 -5.53
C ALA A 82 -5.50 -5.79 -6.87
N ALA A 83 -4.81 -5.46 -7.99
CA ALA A 83 -5.13 -5.98 -9.32
C ALA A 83 -5.02 -7.51 -9.38
N ARG A 84 -3.91 -8.09 -8.91
CA ARG A 84 -3.69 -9.54 -8.93
C ARG A 84 -4.70 -10.29 -8.05
N LEU A 85 -5.04 -9.76 -6.89
CA LEU A 85 -6.07 -10.35 -6.03
C LEU A 85 -7.46 -10.25 -6.65
N ALA A 86 -7.76 -9.17 -7.36
CA ALA A 86 -8.99 -9.00 -8.12
C ALA A 86 -9.03 -9.85 -9.41
N GLY A 87 -7.89 -10.37 -9.87
CA GLY A 87 -7.79 -11.12 -11.13
C GLY A 87 -7.93 -10.23 -12.36
N VAL A 88 -7.52 -8.97 -12.27
CA VAL A 88 -7.50 -8.00 -13.38
C VAL A 88 -6.07 -7.63 -13.76
N ASP A 89 -5.89 -7.05 -14.94
CA ASP A 89 -4.59 -6.58 -15.41
C ASP A 89 -4.02 -5.50 -14.50
N VAL A 90 -2.71 -5.55 -14.27
CA VAL A 90 -2.00 -4.53 -13.50
C VAL A 90 -1.80 -3.29 -14.39
N PRO A 91 -2.36 -2.13 -14.03
CA PRO A 91 -2.16 -0.92 -14.82
C PRO A 91 -0.67 -0.51 -14.91
N ALA A 92 -0.19 -0.22 -16.11
CA ALA A 92 1.13 0.35 -16.32
C ALA A 92 1.13 1.84 -15.94
N TYR A 93 2.12 2.26 -15.16
CA TYR A 93 2.37 3.67 -14.85
C TYR A 93 3.77 4.02 -15.32
N GLU A 94 3.90 5.16 -15.98
CA GLU A 94 5.21 5.72 -16.32
C GLU A 94 5.87 6.29 -15.07
N ASP A 95 7.20 6.17 -14.99
CA ASP A 95 7.99 6.70 -13.89
C ASP A 95 8.58 8.07 -14.25
N ASN A 96 7.69 9.03 -14.54
CA ASN A 96 8.02 10.36 -15.05
C ASN A 96 7.75 11.51 -14.06
N GLU A 97 7.43 11.18 -12.80
CA GLU A 97 7.21 12.18 -11.77
C GLU A 97 8.52 12.93 -11.46
N VAL A 98 8.41 14.25 -11.35
CA VAL A 98 9.54 15.16 -11.05
C VAL A 98 9.28 16.05 -9.84
N GLY A 99 8.04 16.10 -9.33
CA GLY A 99 7.63 16.99 -8.24
C GLY A 99 6.67 16.36 -7.25
N PHE A 100 6.36 17.10 -6.17
CA PHE A 100 5.38 16.67 -5.17
C PHE A 100 3.98 16.54 -5.79
N ALA A 101 3.59 17.45 -6.68
CA ALA A 101 2.29 17.41 -7.35
C ALA A 101 2.13 16.13 -8.19
N ASP A 102 3.17 15.70 -8.89
CA ASP A 102 3.14 14.47 -9.69
C ASP A 102 3.00 13.24 -8.81
N LEU A 103 3.72 13.20 -7.67
CA LEU A 103 3.60 12.12 -6.70
C LEU A 103 2.19 12.05 -6.08
N GLN A 104 1.58 13.21 -5.80
CA GLN A 104 0.19 13.26 -5.32
C GLN A 104 -0.77 12.76 -6.39
N ALA A 105 -0.60 13.18 -7.65
CA ALA A 105 -1.39 12.69 -8.77
C ALA A 105 -1.26 11.17 -8.97
N ARG A 106 -0.04 10.61 -8.79
CA ARG A 106 0.18 9.16 -8.81
C ARG A 106 -0.58 8.44 -7.69
N ILE A 107 -0.57 8.99 -6.48
CA ILE A 107 -1.35 8.44 -5.35
C ILE A 107 -2.85 8.48 -5.68
N ASP A 108 -3.35 9.62 -6.16
CA ASP A 108 -4.78 9.78 -6.50
C ASP A 108 -5.20 8.80 -7.60
N LYS A 109 -4.38 8.63 -8.63
CA LYS A 109 -4.61 7.63 -9.70
C LYS A 109 -4.63 6.21 -9.15
N THR A 110 -3.76 5.90 -8.19
CA THR A 110 -3.71 4.58 -7.54
C THR A 110 -4.94 4.33 -6.68
N LEU A 111 -5.35 5.32 -5.89
CA LEU A 111 -6.58 5.26 -5.08
C LEU A 111 -7.82 5.11 -5.95
N ALA A 112 -7.94 5.86 -7.05
CA ALA A 112 -9.04 5.75 -8.00
C ALA A 112 -9.14 4.34 -8.60
N PHE A 113 -8.01 3.74 -9.00
CA PHE A 113 -7.96 2.37 -9.50
C PHE A 113 -8.43 1.36 -8.44
N ILE A 114 -7.89 1.44 -7.22
CA ILE A 114 -8.20 0.51 -6.13
C ILE A 114 -9.68 0.61 -5.75
N ASN A 115 -10.23 1.82 -5.67
CA ASN A 115 -11.63 2.07 -5.33
C ASN A 115 -12.61 1.71 -6.46
N GLY A 116 -12.14 1.52 -7.68
CA GLY A 116 -12.91 0.97 -8.78
C GLY A 116 -13.06 -0.55 -8.75
N LEU A 117 -12.32 -1.25 -7.89
CA LEU A 117 -12.42 -2.70 -7.73
C LEU A 117 -13.63 -3.07 -6.85
N THR A 118 -14.24 -4.20 -7.13
CA THR A 118 -15.44 -4.68 -6.45
C THR A 118 -15.16 -5.92 -5.58
N PRO A 119 -15.92 -6.16 -4.50
CA PRO A 119 -15.79 -7.38 -3.69
C PRO A 119 -15.90 -8.67 -4.51
N LEU A 120 -16.77 -8.68 -5.54
CA LEU A 120 -16.99 -9.84 -6.42
C LEU A 120 -15.70 -10.28 -7.14
N GLN A 121 -14.87 -9.34 -7.57
CA GLN A 121 -13.60 -9.64 -8.24
C GLN A 121 -12.61 -10.36 -7.32
N PHE A 122 -12.77 -10.20 -6.00
CA PHE A 122 -11.93 -10.87 -4.98
C PHE A 122 -12.47 -12.24 -4.54
N GLU A 123 -13.58 -12.71 -5.08
CA GLU A 123 -14.07 -14.05 -4.75
C GLU A 123 -13.04 -15.10 -5.16
N GLY A 124 -12.81 -16.07 -4.26
CA GLY A 124 -11.79 -17.11 -4.45
C GLY A 124 -10.34 -16.61 -4.40
N SER A 125 -10.10 -15.32 -4.19
CA SER A 125 -8.75 -14.74 -4.22
C SER A 125 -7.81 -15.32 -3.16
N ALA A 126 -8.33 -15.79 -2.03
CA ALA A 126 -7.51 -16.33 -0.93
C ALA A 126 -6.67 -17.54 -1.36
N THR A 127 -7.21 -18.39 -2.21
CA THR A 127 -6.57 -19.61 -2.74
C THR A 127 -6.08 -19.47 -4.18
N ARG A 128 -6.41 -18.36 -4.86
CA ARG A 128 -5.97 -18.08 -6.22
C ARG A 128 -4.45 -18.10 -6.31
N GLU A 129 -3.89 -18.79 -7.30
CA GLU A 129 -2.47 -18.71 -7.60
C GLU A 129 -2.12 -17.31 -8.12
N ILE A 130 -1.18 -16.67 -7.48
CA ILE A 130 -0.64 -15.36 -7.87
C ILE A 130 0.80 -15.54 -8.31
N ILE A 131 1.10 -15.14 -9.55
CA ILE A 131 2.46 -15.15 -10.08
C ILE A 131 2.97 -13.71 -10.10
N SER A 132 4.04 -13.46 -9.35
CA SER A 132 4.73 -12.18 -9.33
C SER A 132 5.98 -12.25 -10.18
N GLN A 133 6.25 -11.23 -11.00
CA GLN A 133 7.38 -11.14 -11.92
C GLN A 133 7.44 -12.33 -12.89
N ALA A 134 6.30 -12.74 -13.41
CA ALA A 134 6.15 -13.86 -14.35
C ALA A 134 7.16 -13.77 -15.50
N GLY A 135 7.76 -14.91 -15.86
CA GLY A 135 8.72 -15.01 -16.95
C GLY A 135 10.09 -14.39 -16.69
N THR A 136 10.38 -13.95 -15.47
CA THR A 136 11.70 -13.43 -15.08
C THR A 136 12.42 -14.39 -14.12
N PRO A 137 13.77 -14.29 -13.96
CA PRO A 137 14.50 -15.06 -12.96
C PRO A 137 14.06 -14.81 -11.49
N LYS A 138 13.22 -13.78 -11.27
CA LYS A 138 12.68 -13.41 -9.97
C LYS A 138 11.22 -13.84 -9.81
N GLU A 139 10.70 -14.70 -10.68
CA GLU A 139 9.33 -15.21 -10.58
C GLU A 139 9.09 -15.86 -9.22
N LYS A 140 7.95 -15.51 -8.62
CA LYS A 140 7.48 -16.09 -7.36
C LYS A 140 6.01 -16.45 -7.49
N ARG A 141 5.62 -17.58 -6.91
CA ARG A 141 4.25 -18.09 -6.89
C ARG A 141 3.73 -18.13 -5.46
N PHE A 142 2.52 -17.71 -5.27
CA PHE A 142 1.86 -17.61 -3.97
C PHE A 142 0.40 -18.04 -4.06
N ALA A 143 -0.17 -18.53 -2.95
CA ALA A 143 -1.61 -18.42 -2.74
C ALA A 143 -1.94 -16.95 -2.41
N GLY A 144 -3.14 -16.48 -2.83
CA GLY A 144 -3.47 -15.06 -2.70
C GLY A 144 -3.43 -14.50 -1.28
N SER A 145 -3.85 -15.30 -0.26
CA SER A 145 -3.72 -14.89 1.14
C SER A 145 -2.25 -14.68 1.56
N SER A 146 -1.36 -15.60 1.19
CA SER A 146 0.08 -15.47 1.45
C SER A 146 0.70 -14.33 0.65
N TYR A 147 0.24 -14.13 -0.60
CA TYR A 147 0.68 -13.00 -1.41
C TYR A 147 0.35 -11.65 -0.76
N LEU A 148 -0.88 -11.49 -0.25
CA LEU A 148 -1.26 -10.27 0.44
C LEU A 148 -0.46 -10.08 1.75
N LEU A 149 -0.53 -11.08 2.65
CA LEU A 149 -0.10 -10.91 4.04
C LEU A 149 1.42 -11.00 4.21
N ASN A 150 2.10 -11.87 3.45
CA ASN A 150 3.51 -12.15 3.65
C ASN A 150 4.42 -11.48 2.61
N TYR A 151 3.84 -10.93 1.53
CA TYR A 151 4.60 -10.26 0.47
C TYR A 151 4.10 -8.84 0.23
N GLY A 152 2.83 -8.67 -0.18
CA GLY A 152 2.29 -7.39 -0.60
C GLY A 152 2.32 -6.31 0.47
N LEU A 153 1.68 -6.57 1.62
CA LEU A 153 1.62 -5.62 2.73
C LEU A 153 3.00 -5.32 3.35
N PRO A 154 3.89 -6.30 3.61
CA PRO A 154 5.22 -5.99 4.11
C PRO A 154 6.02 -5.07 3.21
N HIS A 155 6.03 -5.31 1.90
CA HIS A 155 6.70 -4.43 0.94
C HIS A 155 6.05 -3.04 0.89
N PHE A 156 4.74 -2.97 0.82
CA PHE A 156 4.00 -1.71 0.80
C PHE A 156 4.31 -0.86 2.04
N PHE A 157 4.18 -1.43 3.24
CA PHE A 157 4.49 -0.73 4.48
C PHE A 157 5.95 -0.29 4.57
N PHE A 158 6.89 -1.11 4.10
CA PHE A 158 8.30 -0.73 4.05
C PHE A 158 8.51 0.58 3.28
N HIS A 159 7.91 0.71 2.10
CA HIS A 159 8.08 1.90 1.26
C HIS A 159 7.35 3.11 1.81
N VAL A 160 6.14 2.97 2.34
CA VAL A 160 5.41 4.06 3.01
C VAL A 160 6.16 4.55 4.25
N THR A 161 6.66 3.62 5.07
CA THR A 161 7.44 3.95 6.27
C THR A 161 8.76 4.62 5.92
N SER A 162 9.45 4.13 4.88
CA SER A 162 10.70 4.74 4.42
C SER A 162 10.48 6.17 3.91
N ALA A 163 9.41 6.41 3.15
CA ALA A 163 9.05 7.77 2.71
C ALA A 163 8.78 8.70 3.91
N TYR A 164 7.99 8.26 4.89
CA TYR A 164 7.75 9.00 6.11
C TYR A 164 9.05 9.31 6.86
N ASN A 165 9.91 8.31 7.04
CA ASN A 165 11.15 8.45 7.79
C ASN A 165 12.14 9.40 7.09
N ILE A 166 12.23 9.39 5.76
CA ILE A 166 13.04 10.35 5.00
C ILE A 166 12.58 11.78 5.31
N LEU A 167 11.28 12.05 5.23
CA LEU A 167 10.74 13.39 5.47
C LEU A 167 10.91 13.80 6.93
N ARG A 168 10.64 12.91 7.87
CA ARG A 168 10.84 13.18 9.31
C ARG A 168 12.31 13.48 9.63
N HIS A 169 13.24 12.71 9.07
CA HIS A 169 14.68 12.90 9.23
C HIS A 169 15.16 14.24 8.67
N ASN A 170 14.55 14.70 7.58
CA ASN A 170 14.86 15.99 6.95
C ASN A 170 14.10 17.18 7.56
N GLY A 171 13.53 17.03 8.75
CA GLY A 171 12.97 18.12 9.55
C GLY A 171 11.53 18.51 9.19
N VAL A 172 10.84 17.75 8.33
CA VAL A 172 9.41 17.98 8.08
C VAL A 172 8.61 17.64 9.34
N GLU A 173 7.72 18.54 9.75
CA GLU A 173 6.89 18.38 10.95
C GLU A 173 5.75 17.37 10.72
N VAL A 174 6.11 16.11 10.67
CA VAL A 174 5.19 14.98 10.58
C VAL A 174 5.35 14.07 11.80
N GLY A 175 4.26 13.46 12.24
CA GLY A 175 4.24 12.55 13.38
C GLY A 175 3.47 11.25 13.05
N LYS A 176 3.38 10.34 14.03
CA LYS A 176 2.67 9.08 13.90
C LYS A 176 1.22 9.25 13.39
N LYS A 177 0.53 10.32 13.83
CA LYS A 177 -0.85 10.61 13.38
C LYS A 177 -0.93 10.87 11.88
N ASP A 178 0.04 11.58 11.32
CA ASP A 178 0.11 11.86 9.88
C ASP A 178 0.39 10.59 9.08
N TYR A 179 1.27 9.72 9.59
CA TYR A 179 1.57 8.43 8.98
C TYR A 179 0.37 7.49 8.95
N ILE A 180 -0.35 7.37 10.07
CA ILE A 180 -1.53 6.51 10.17
C ILE A 180 -2.69 7.06 9.33
N GLY A 181 -2.83 8.38 9.22
CA GLY A 181 -3.96 8.99 8.53
C GLY A 181 -5.28 8.84 9.28
N SER A 182 -6.39 8.90 8.54
CA SER A 182 -7.74 8.67 9.05
C SER A 182 -8.16 7.21 8.85
N TYR A 183 -8.88 6.65 9.83
CA TYR A 183 -9.40 5.27 9.81
C TYR A 183 -10.86 5.26 10.29
#